data_8d0c8801f6d412e555056d310f59b4f9
#
_entry.id   8d0c8801f6d412e555056d310f59b4f9
#
_cell.length_a   1.000
_cell.length_b   1.000
_cell.length_c   1.000
_cell.angle_alpha   90.00
_cell.angle_beta   90.00
_cell.angle_gamma   90.00
#
_symmetry.space_group_name_H-M   'P 1'
#
loop_
_entity.id
_entity.type
_entity.pdbx_description
1 polymer ?
#
loop_
_entity_poly.entity_id
_entity_poly.type
_entity_poly.pdbx_seq_one_letter_code
_entity_poly.pdbx_strand_id
1 'polypeptide(L)'
;MQQDYLDRLIALSLDEDLGAAGDVTSLAVVPADAEGSGELVAKEQMIVAGLDAFVRVFHMVDAEVEVEVLKQDGEEIKPKVVAARVHGKLRALLAAERTALNLVQRAAGIATLAQQAMTSVRGSKLKVLDTRKTPPGMRGLAKHAVRMGGASNHRFGLFDGILIKDNHIAAVGGDITEAVRRAKLNGPRLVKIEVEVTNFKQLEEAIAAGADVIMLDNMDDVQIREAVKLTASRVPIEVSGGVTLDRLPRLAKLGVDFVSMGALTHSARAMDLSLEIQTTKKPARKPRSAQG
;
A
#
# COMPACT_ATOMS: atom_id res chain seq x y z
N MET A 1 -10.91 0.80 1.65
CA MET A 1 -10.26 -0.13 2.62
C MET A 1 -11.31 -0.64 3.57
N GLN A 2 -11.20 -1.87 4.13
CA GLN A 2 -12.17 -2.33 5.15
C GLN A 2 -11.96 -1.52 6.44
N GLN A 3 -13.02 -0.93 6.97
CA GLN A 3 -12.95 0.01 8.09
C GLN A 3 -12.39 -0.65 9.36
N ASP A 4 -12.86 -1.84 9.71
CA ASP A 4 -12.37 -2.60 10.87
C ASP A 4 -10.87 -2.88 10.84
N TYR A 5 -10.29 -3.07 9.64
CA TYR A 5 -8.86 -3.26 9.47
C TYR A 5 -8.10 -1.96 9.74
N LEU A 6 -8.59 -0.87 9.19
CA LEU A 6 -7.98 0.46 9.36
C LEU A 6 -8.02 0.89 10.82
N ASP A 7 -9.15 0.71 11.48
CA ASP A 7 -9.33 1.04 12.91
C ASP A 7 -8.35 0.29 13.81
N ARG A 8 -8.14 -1.02 13.56
CA ARG A 8 -7.16 -1.80 14.32
C ARG A 8 -5.72 -1.34 14.10
N LEU A 9 -5.36 -0.99 12.85
CA LEU A 9 -4.03 -0.45 12.56
C LEU A 9 -3.80 0.87 13.29
N ILE A 10 -4.77 1.78 13.24
CA ILE A 10 -4.69 3.09 13.87
C ILE A 10 -4.67 2.96 15.38
N ALA A 11 -5.54 2.12 15.97
CA ALA A 11 -5.55 1.89 17.42
C ALA A 11 -4.19 1.42 17.93
N LEU A 12 -3.58 0.44 17.25
CA LEU A 12 -2.23 -0.04 17.59
C LEU A 12 -1.18 1.07 17.47
N SER A 13 -1.27 1.90 16.43
CA SER A 13 -0.31 2.99 16.20
C SER A 13 -0.46 4.12 17.23
N LEU A 14 -1.69 4.41 17.65
CA LEU A 14 -1.97 5.40 18.70
C LEU A 14 -1.55 4.86 20.09
N ASP A 15 -1.75 3.58 20.35
CA ASP A 15 -1.31 2.94 21.60
C ASP A 15 0.23 2.94 21.71
N GLU A 16 0.94 2.71 20.60
CA GLU A 16 2.40 2.81 20.53
C GLU A 16 2.91 4.22 20.86
N ASP A 17 2.24 5.26 20.37
CA ASP A 17 2.70 6.66 20.48
C ASP A 17 2.24 7.32 21.80
N LEU A 18 1.02 7.06 22.23
CA LEU A 18 0.40 7.72 23.38
C LEU A 18 0.50 6.88 24.69
N GLY A 19 0.54 5.55 24.56
CA GLY A 19 0.50 4.65 25.72
C GLY A 19 -0.65 4.97 26.68
N ALA A 20 -0.48 4.68 27.96
CA ALA A 20 -1.49 4.98 28.99
C ALA A 20 -1.48 6.43 29.49
N ALA A 21 -0.40 7.18 29.24
CA ALA A 21 -0.22 8.53 29.77
C ALA A 21 -0.70 9.64 28.83
N GLY A 22 -0.90 9.33 27.54
CA GLY A 22 -1.21 10.31 26.50
C GLY A 22 -0.01 11.23 26.18
N ASP A 23 -0.27 12.30 25.42
CA ASP A 23 0.75 13.33 25.13
C ASP A 23 1.03 14.18 26.37
N VAL A 24 1.99 13.73 27.19
CA VAL A 24 2.37 14.40 28.44
C VAL A 24 2.85 15.83 28.25
N THR A 25 3.44 16.12 27.09
CA THR A 25 3.91 17.48 26.76
C THR A 25 2.70 18.41 26.55
N SER A 26 1.78 18.05 25.69
CA SER A 26 0.59 18.86 25.47
C SER A 26 -0.29 18.97 26.71
N LEU A 27 -0.39 17.89 27.49
CA LEU A 27 -1.11 17.93 28.76
C LEU A 27 -0.51 18.92 29.77
N ALA A 28 0.81 19.03 29.82
CA ALA A 28 1.50 19.92 30.73
C ALA A 28 1.53 21.39 30.27
N VAL A 29 1.61 21.66 28.98
CA VAL A 29 1.95 22.99 28.43
C VAL A 29 0.77 23.66 27.75
N VAL A 30 -0.11 22.94 27.09
CA VAL A 30 -1.20 23.48 26.29
C VAL A 30 -2.48 23.64 27.13
N PRO A 31 -3.14 24.81 27.17
CA PRO A 31 -4.44 24.94 27.85
C PRO A 31 -5.48 23.96 27.30
N ALA A 32 -6.33 23.39 28.16
CA ALA A 32 -7.31 22.39 27.79
C ALA A 32 -8.37 22.92 26.80
N ASP A 33 -8.64 24.21 26.84
CA ASP A 33 -9.62 24.91 25.98
C ASP A 33 -8.98 25.59 24.76
N ALA A 34 -7.66 25.40 24.55
CA ALA A 34 -6.97 25.93 23.38
C ALA A 34 -7.42 25.21 22.10
N GLU A 35 -7.73 26.01 21.07
CA GLU A 35 -8.10 25.54 19.75
C GLU A 35 -7.02 25.87 18.73
N GLY A 36 -6.95 25.07 17.68
CA GLY A 36 -6.00 25.24 16.59
C GLY A 36 -6.56 24.78 15.26
N SER A 37 -5.84 25.09 14.21
CA SER A 37 -6.05 24.55 12.87
C SER A 37 -4.73 24.09 12.30
N GLY A 38 -4.76 23.14 11.37
CA GLY A 38 -3.57 22.64 10.70
C GLY A 38 -3.82 22.37 9.22
N GLU A 39 -2.78 22.50 8.42
CA GLU A 39 -2.81 22.19 7.00
C GLU A 39 -1.82 21.06 6.69
N LEU A 40 -2.32 19.98 6.05
CA LEU A 40 -1.49 18.90 5.51
C LEU A 40 -0.88 19.35 4.18
N VAL A 41 0.41 19.65 4.19
CA VAL A 41 1.12 20.29 3.07
C VAL A 41 2.15 19.34 2.46
N ALA A 42 2.08 19.15 1.15
CA ALA A 42 3.12 18.42 0.41
C ALA A 42 4.42 19.24 0.33
N LYS A 43 5.55 18.62 0.62
CA LYS A 43 6.88 19.24 0.46
C LYS A 43 7.57 18.83 -0.85
N GLU A 44 7.10 17.80 -1.50
CA GLU A 44 7.58 17.31 -2.78
C GLU A 44 6.42 16.82 -3.66
N GLN A 45 6.69 16.54 -4.94
CA GLN A 45 5.70 15.98 -5.86
C GLN A 45 5.43 14.51 -5.53
N MET A 46 4.16 14.12 -5.46
CA MET A 46 3.74 12.77 -5.11
C MET A 46 2.36 12.42 -5.59
N ILE A 47 2.04 11.12 -5.57
CA ILE A 47 0.65 10.64 -5.58
C ILE A 47 0.18 10.55 -4.14
N VAL A 48 -0.85 11.30 -3.81
CA VAL A 48 -1.43 11.25 -2.46
C VAL A 48 -2.18 9.93 -2.26
N ALA A 49 -2.04 9.33 -1.08
CA ALA A 49 -2.78 8.14 -0.69
C ALA A 49 -2.84 8.01 0.83
N GLY A 50 -3.93 7.45 1.34
CA GLY A 50 -4.14 7.22 2.77
C GLY A 50 -4.83 8.37 3.49
N LEU A 51 -5.54 9.24 2.79
CA LEU A 51 -6.30 10.34 3.40
C LEU A 51 -7.40 9.83 4.33
N ASP A 52 -8.04 8.69 4.02
CA ASP A 52 -8.98 8.03 4.95
C ASP A 52 -8.32 7.69 6.29
N ALA A 53 -7.07 7.20 6.25
CA ALA A 53 -6.30 6.92 7.47
C ALA A 53 -5.98 8.21 8.24
N PHE A 54 -5.56 9.25 7.53
CA PHE A 54 -5.32 10.57 8.11
C PHE A 54 -6.54 11.10 8.87
N VAL A 55 -7.70 11.15 8.22
CA VAL A 55 -8.98 11.59 8.83
C VAL A 55 -9.31 10.73 10.05
N ARG A 56 -9.19 9.41 9.91
CA ARG A 56 -9.60 8.47 10.95
C ARG A 56 -8.74 8.55 12.21
N VAL A 57 -7.43 8.85 12.07
CA VAL A 57 -6.54 9.08 13.24
C VAL A 57 -7.05 10.23 14.08
N PHE A 58 -7.39 11.38 13.47
CA PHE A 58 -7.92 12.52 14.21
C PHE A 58 -9.23 12.18 14.93
N HIS A 59 -10.17 11.53 14.24
CA HIS A 59 -11.45 11.16 14.84
C HIS A 59 -11.31 10.09 15.94
N MET A 60 -10.28 9.26 15.92
CA MET A 60 -10.04 8.29 17.01
C MET A 60 -9.41 8.95 18.24
N VAL A 61 -8.68 10.06 18.07
CA VAL A 61 -8.16 10.87 19.19
C VAL A 61 -9.24 11.78 19.79
N ASP A 62 -9.99 12.46 18.93
CA ASP A 62 -11.13 13.32 19.34
C ASP A 62 -12.14 13.38 18.20
N ALA A 63 -13.33 12.84 18.42
CA ALA A 63 -14.40 12.79 17.40
C ALA A 63 -14.94 14.18 17.00
N GLU A 64 -14.64 15.22 17.78
CA GLU A 64 -15.06 16.60 17.48
C GLU A 64 -14.06 17.34 16.58
N VAL A 65 -12.92 16.75 16.24
CA VAL A 65 -11.98 17.35 15.27
C VAL A 65 -12.63 17.35 13.89
N GLU A 66 -12.71 18.54 13.31
CA GLU A 66 -13.18 18.73 11.94
C GLU A 66 -12.01 18.50 10.97
N VAL A 67 -12.24 17.68 9.93
CA VAL A 67 -11.25 17.41 8.88
C VAL A 67 -11.86 17.68 7.51
N GLU A 68 -11.31 18.66 6.81
CA GLU A 68 -11.67 19.00 5.42
C GLU A 68 -10.64 18.36 4.47
N VAL A 69 -11.06 17.38 3.67
CA VAL A 69 -10.22 16.73 2.67
C VAL A 69 -10.32 17.50 1.36
N LEU A 70 -9.19 18.06 0.88
CA LEU A 70 -9.11 18.91 -0.32
C LEU A 70 -8.63 18.17 -1.56
N LYS A 71 -8.04 16.99 -1.38
CA LYS A 71 -7.51 16.13 -2.43
C LYS A 71 -8.05 14.72 -2.29
N GLN A 72 -8.01 13.94 -3.37
CA GLN A 72 -8.44 12.55 -3.35
C GLN A 72 -7.22 11.61 -3.46
N ASP A 73 -7.32 10.43 -2.86
CA ASP A 73 -6.32 9.38 -3.05
C ASP A 73 -6.17 9.06 -4.55
N GLY A 74 -4.93 9.01 -5.04
CA GLY A 74 -4.60 8.82 -6.45
C GLY A 74 -4.34 10.12 -7.22
N GLU A 75 -4.64 11.29 -6.66
CA GLU A 75 -4.26 12.55 -7.30
C GLU A 75 -2.74 12.80 -7.19
N GLU A 76 -2.17 13.31 -8.27
CA GLU A 76 -0.81 13.84 -8.26
C GLU A 76 -0.81 15.27 -7.72
N ILE A 77 -0.05 15.52 -6.67
CA ILE A 77 0.08 16.85 -6.07
C ILE A 77 1.54 17.33 -6.11
N LYS A 78 1.68 18.66 -6.21
CA LYS A 78 2.98 19.35 -6.28
C LYS A 78 3.38 19.90 -4.90
N PRO A 79 4.66 20.29 -4.70
CA PRO A 79 5.08 20.97 -3.49
C PRO A 79 4.20 22.19 -3.17
N LYS A 80 3.95 22.41 -1.88
CA LYS A 80 3.10 23.48 -1.31
C LYS A 80 1.60 23.33 -1.53
N VAL A 81 1.14 22.23 -2.12
CA VAL A 81 -0.30 21.93 -2.20
C VAL A 81 -0.79 21.44 -0.85
N VAL A 82 -1.90 22.01 -0.39
CA VAL A 82 -2.63 21.57 0.81
C VAL A 82 -3.54 20.40 0.44
N ALA A 83 -3.34 19.25 1.07
CA ALA A 83 -4.13 18.04 0.81
C ALA A 83 -5.35 17.91 1.73
N ALA A 84 -5.25 18.40 2.97
CA ALA A 84 -6.34 18.42 3.94
C ALA A 84 -6.14 19.55 4.95
N ARG A 85 -7.22 19.93 5.65
CA ARG A 85 -7.21 20.84 6.79
C ARG A 85 -7.82 20.16 8.00
N VAL A 86 -7.34 20.51 9.18
CA VAL A 86 -7.89 20.05 10.46
C VAL A 86 -8.18 21.23 11.35
N HIS A 87 -9.25 21.14 12.15
CA HIS A 87 -9.60 22.15 13.14
C HIS A 87 -10.17 21.48 14.40
N GLY A 88 -9.77 21.94 15.57
CA GLY A 88 -10.28 21.41 16.84
C GLY A 88 -9.40 21.75 18.04
N LYS A 89 -9.54 20.99 19.11
CA LYS A 89 -8.73 21.19 20.33
C LYS A 89 -7.25 20.95 20.01
N LEU A 90 -6.43 21.93 20.36
CA LEU A 90 -5.00 21.90 20.02
C LEU A 90 -4.28 20.67 20.58
N ARG A 91 -4.66 20.20 21.79
CA ARG A 91 -4.11 18.96 22.37
C ARG A 91 -4.41 17.74 21.49
N ALA A 92 -5.61 17.64 20.93
CA ALA A 92 -6.00 16.54 20.06
C ALA A 92 -5.23 16.60 18.72
N LEU A 93 -5.08 17.79 18.15
CA LEU A 93 -4.32 17.94 16.90
C LEU A 93 -2.86 17.52 17.07
N LEU A 94 -2.21 17.94 18.17
CA LEU A 94 -0.80 17.59 18.48
C LEU A 94 -0.64 16.08 18.74
N ALA A 95 -1.54 15.48 19.49
CA ALA A 95 -1.50 14.05 19.80
C ALA A 95 -1.71 13.16 18.56
N ALA A 96 -2.52 13.59 17.60
CA ALA A 96 -2.82 12.83 16.39
C ALA A 96 -1.76 12.99 15.28
N GLU A 97 -1.06 14.13 15.25
CA GLU A 97 -0.21 14.57 14.15
C GLU A 97 0.76 13.51 13.66
N ARG A 98 1.58 12.95 14.55
CA ARG A 98 2.67 12.06 14.14
C ARG A 98 2.15 10.74 13.57
N THR A 99 1.18 10.13 14.22
CA THR A 99 0.55 8.89 13.73
C THR A 99 -0.13 9.12 12.38
N ALA A 100 -0.87 10.22 12.22
CA ALA A 100 -1.53 10.57 10.95
C ALA A 100 -0.51 10.76 9.82
N LEU A 101 0.57 11.51 10.08
CA LEU A 101 1.65 11.73 9.12
C LEU A 101 2.36 10.43 8.74
N ASN A 102 2.70 9.58 9.69
CA ASN A 102 3.40 8.32 9.42
C ASN A 102 2.61 7.42 8.45
N LEU A 103 1.30 7.33 8.61
CA LEU A 103 0.45 6.52 7.75
C LEU A 103 0.30 7.11 6.34
N VAL A 104 0.01 8.42 6.24
CA VAL A 104 -0.19 9.07 4.93
C VAL A 104 1.12 9.19 4.14
N GLN A 105 2.23 9.54 4.79
CA GLN A 105 3.55 9.61 4.16
C GLN A 105 3.97 8.27 3.58
N ARG A 106 3.75 7.18 4.34
CA ARG A 106 4.05 5.82 3.88
C ARG A 106 3.16 5.40 2.72
N ALA A 107 1.87 5.65 2.79
CA ALA A 107 0.93 5.34 1.72
C ALA A 107 1.23 6.13 0.44
N ALA A 108 1.48 7.44 0.55
CA ALA A 108 1.86 8.27 -0.58
C ALA A 108 3.15 7.79 -1.26
N GLY A 109 4.14 7.32 -0.47
CA GLY A 109 5.37 6.75 -1.02
C GLY A 109 5.14 5.50 -1.85
N ILE A 110 4.29 4.60 -1.38
CA ILE A 110 3.91 3.38 -2.11
C ILE A 110 3.15 3.75 -3.40
N ALA A 111 2.18 4.67 -3.31
CA ALA A 111 1.40 5.11 -4.47
C ALA A 111 2.28 5.80 -5.52
N THR A 112 3.21 6.64 -5.09
CA THR A 112 4.15 7.33 -5.99
C THR A 112 5.06 6.35 -6.72
N LEU A 113 5.61 5.35 -6.02
CA LEU A 113 6.43 4.31 -6.64
C LEU A 113 5.62 3.43 -7.60
N ALA A 114 4.38 3.11 -7.24
CA ALA A 114 3.47 2.36 -8.12
C ALA A 114 3.14 3.14 -9.40
N GLN A 115 2.90 4.45 -9.29
CA GLN A 115 2.66 5.32 -10.45
C GLN A 115 3.89 5.42 -11.35
N GLN A 116 5.11 5.48 -10.79
CA GLN A 116 6.34 5.44 -11.58
C GLN A 116 6.48 4.13 -12.35
N ALA A 117 6.17 2.99 -11.69
CA ALA A 117 6.16 1.68 -12.34
C ALA A 117 5.16 1.62 -13.49
N MET A 118 3.92 2.07 -13.28
CA MET A 118 2.90 2.10 -14.32
C MET A 118 3.23 3.06 -15.46
N THR A 119 3.86 4.19 -15.17
CA THR A 119 4.33 5.12 -16.20
C THR A 119 5.40 4.49 -17.08
N SER A 120 6.31 3.70 -16.51
CA SER A 120 7.39 3.03 -17.26
C SER A 120 6.91 1.96 -18.24
N VAL A 121 5.68 1.45 -18.05
CA VAL A 121 5.06 0.44 -18.92
C VAL A 121 3.86 0.96 -19.70
N ARG A 122 3.67 2.28 -19.75
CA ARG A 122 2.54 2.91 -20.43
C ARG A 122 2.47 2.49 -21.89
N GLY A 123 1.26 2.18 -22.36
CA GLY A 123 1.01 1.72 -23.74
C GLY A 123 1.27 0.22 -23.96
N SER A 124 1.74 -0.53 -22.95
CA SER A 124 1.82 -1.99 -22.99
C SER A 124 0.61 -2.65 -22.33
N LYS A 125 0.45 -3.97 -22.54
CA LYS A 125 -0.56 -4.78 -21.82
C LYS A 125 -0.09 -5.25 -20.44
N LEU A 126 1.18 -5.05 -20.11
CA LEU A 126 1.79 -5.51 -18.87
C LEU A 126 1.14 -4.87 -17.66
N LYS A 127 0.71 -5.68 -16.70
CA LYS A 127 0.20 -5.24 -15.40
C LYS A 127 1.26 -5.43 -14.33
N VAL A 128 1.54 -4.35 -13.59
CA VAL A 128 2.44 -4.40 -12.44
C VAL A 128 1.62 -4.74 -11.20
N LEU A 129 2.08 -5.75 -10.45
CA LEU A 129 1.44 -6.26 -9.25
C LEU A 129 2.31 -5.98 -8.01
N ASP A 130 1.66 -5.82 -6.87
CA ASP A 130 2.33 -5.90 -5.58
C ASP A 130 2.62 -7.36 -5.17
N THR A 131 3.05 -7.54 -3.93
CA THR A 131 3.28 -8.85 -3.34
C THR A 131 2.77 -8.89 -1.89
N ARG A 132 3.01 -10.01 -1.19
CA ARG A 132 2.80 -10.12 0.26
C ARG A 132 3.97 -9.61 1.10
N LYS A 133 5.02 -9.07 0.49
CA LYS A 133 6.19 -8.49 1.16
C LYS A 133 5.85 -7.07 1.65
N THR A 134 5.01 -6.99 2.68
CA THR A 134 4.54 -5.74 3.31
C THR A 134 4.98 -5.70 4.77
N PRO A 135 5.19 -4.53 5.38
CA PRO A 135 5.36 -4.45 6.83
C PRO A 135 4.18 -5.12 7.55
N PRO A 136 4.43 -5.82 8.67
CA PRO A 136 3.36 -6.42 9.46
C PRO A 136 2.28 -5.40 9.82
N GLY A 137 1.01 -5.82 9.75
CA GLY A 137 -0.14 -4.95 10.04
C GLY A 137 -0.51 -3.94 8.95
N MET A 138 0.39 -3.58 8.03
CA MET A 138 0.15 -2.50 7.05
C MET A 138 -0.36 -2.96 5.68
N ARG A 139 -0.62 -4.26 5.47
CA ARG A 139 -0.91 -4.80 4.13
C ARG A 139 -2.14 -4.16 3.46
N GLY A 140 -3.20 -3.89 4.21
CA GLY A 140 -4.40 -3.24 3.68
C GLY A 140 -4.10 -1.84 3.16
N LEU A 141 -3.39 -1.03 3.94
CA LEU A 141 -2.96 0.31 3.55
C LEU A 141 -2.00 0.26 2.35
N ALA A 142 -1.01 -0.65 2.38
CA ALA A 142 -0.04 -0.79 1.29
C ALA A 142 -0.72 -1.18 -0.04
N LYS A 143 -1.62 -2.17 -0.01
CA LYS A 143 -2.36 -2.60 -1.22
C LYS A 143 -3.35 -1.55 -1.72
N HIS A 144 -3.96 -0.78 -0.84
CA HIS A 144 -4.74 0.38 -1.22
C HIS A 144 -3.87 1.41 -1.96
N ALA A 145 -2.73 1.78 -1.39
CA ALA A 145 -1.80 2.73 -1.98
C ALA A 145 -1.26 2.28 -3.35
N VAL A 146 -0.96 0.99 -3.53
CA VAL A 146 -0.56 0.42 -4.83
C VAL A 146 -1.62 0.69 -5.90
N ARG A 147 -2.92 0.51 -5.59
CA ARG A 147 -4.01 0.81 -6.52
C ARG A 147 -4.13 2.30 -6.82
N MET A 148 -3.92 3.15 -5.81
CA MET A 148 -3.95 4.61 -5.98
C MET A 148 -2.84 5.09 -6.92
N GLY A 149 -1.69 4.39 -6.96
CA GLY A 149 -0.64 4.60 -7.96
C GLY A 149 -0.93 3.98 -9.34
N GLY A 150 -2.10 3.35 -9.54
CA GLY A 150 -2.52 2.75 -10.82
C GLY A 150 -2.04 1.32 -11.06
N ALA A 151 -1.26 0.73 -10.15
CA ALA A 151 -0.87 -0.67 -10.23
C ALA A 151 -1.97 -1.61 -9.69
N SER A 152 -1.78 -2.92 -9.82
CA SER A 152 -2.76 -3.92 -9.42
C SER A 152 -2.30 -4.69 -8.19
N ASN A 153 -3.23 -5.34 -7.49
CA ASN A 153 -2.89 -6.19 -6.37
C ASN A 153 -2.74 -7.65 -6.80
N HIS A 154 -1.70 -8.32 -6.33
CA HIS A 154 -1.63 -9.76 -6.22
C HIS A 154 -2.49 -10.22 -5.04
N ARG A 155 -2.62 -11.54 -4.81
CA ARG A 155 -3.39 -12.07 -3.66
C ARG A 155 -3.09 -11.32 -2.37
N PHE A 156 -4.15 -11.07 -1.59
CA PHE A 156 -4.03 -10.34 -0.32
C PHE A 156 -3.34 -11.18 0.76
N GLY A 157 -3.72 -12.46 0.85
CA GLY A 157 -3.24 -13.35 1.89
C GLY A 157 -2.91 -14.75 1.35
N LEU A 158 -3.03 -15.74 2.22
CA LEU A 158 -2.93 -17.16 1.84
C LEU A 158 -4.30 -17.77 1.54
N PHE A 159 -5.37 -16.99 1.71
CA PHE A 159 -6.77 -17.44 1.66
C PHE A 159 -7.48 -17.08 0.35
N ASP A 160 -6.93 -16.19 -0.48
CA ASP A 160 -7.60 -15.63 -1.66
C ASP A 160 -6.92 -15.95 -3.00
N GLY A 161 -5.88 -16.81 -2.98
CA GLY A 161 -5.18 -17.29 -4.17
C GLY A 161 -4.29 -18.47 -3.85
N ILE A 162 -4.27 -19.50 -4.68
CA ILE A 162 -3.34 -20.62 -4.57
C ILE A 162 -2.08 -20.26 -5.37
N LEU A 163 -0.92 -20.25 -4.71
CA LEU A 163 0.40 -20.10 -5.34
C LEU A 163 1.26 -21.29 -4.90
N ILE A 164 1.46 -22.21 -5.81
CA ILE A 164 2.31 -23.40 -5.62
C ILE A 164 3.75 -22.98 -5.87
N LYS A 165 4.63 -23.20 -4.90
CA LYS A 165 6.03 -22.87 -4.90
C LYS A 165 6.90 -24.14 -4.79
N ASP A 166 8.20 -23.97 -4.94
CA ASP A 166 9.22 -25.02 -4.82
C ASP A 166 9.00 -25.94 -3.60
N ASN A 167 8.79 -25.36 -2.42
CA ASN A 167 8.55 -26.12 -1.19
C ASN A 167 7.24 -26.94 -1.24
N HIS A 168 6.19 -26.44 -1.91
CA HIS A 168 4.95 -27.20 -2.09
C HIS A 168 5.15 -28.36 -3.05
N ILE A 169 5.91 -28.13 -4.13
CA ILE A 169 6.25 -29.15 -5.12
C ILE A 169 7.10 -30.24 -4.47
N ALA A 170 8.13 -29.86 -3.70
CA ALA A 170 8.98 -30.80 -2.96
C ALA A 170 8.19 -31.66 -1.97
N ALA A 171 7.19 -31.08 -1.28
CA ALA A 171 6.35 -31.80 -0.33
C ALA A 171 5.47 -32.91 -0.96
N VAL A 172 5.30 -32.91 -2.29
CA VAL A 172 4.59 -33.96 -3.04
C VAL A 172 5.52 -34.76 -3.95
N GLY A 173 6.80 -34.87 -3.58
CA GLY A 173 7.79 -35.69 -4.29
C GLY A 173 8.37 -35.03 -5.54
N GLY A 174 8.27 -33.72 -5.69
CA GLY A 174 8.79 -32.97 -6.84
C GLY A 174 7.89 -32.97 -8.08
N ASP A 175 6.66 -33.46 -7.96
CA ASP A 175 5.69 -33.62 -9.06
C ASP A 175 4.71 -32.42 -9.12
N ILE A 176 4.90 -31.55 -10.12
CA ILE A 176 4.03 -30.40 -10.36
C ILE A 176 2.60 -30.82 -10.72
N THR A 177 2.45 -31.88 -11.51
CA THR A 177 1.14 -32.40 -11.92
C THR A 177 0.34 -32.83 -10.69
N GLU A 178 0.97 -33.56 -9.77
CA GLU A 178 0.34 -33.97 -8.51
C GLU A 178 0.02 -32.77 -7.61
N ALA A 179 0.91 -31.77 -7.53
CA ALA A 179 0.65 -30.54 -6.76
C ALA A 179 -0.58 -29.80 -7.27
N VAL A 180 -0.68 -29.58 -8.60
CA VAL A 180 -1.82 -28.93 -9.24
C VAL A 180 -3.10 -29.77 -9.10
N ARG A 181 -3.01 -31.10 -9.27
CA ARG A 181 -4.15 -32.01 -9.08
C ARG A 181 -4.71 -31.92 -7.65
N ARG A 182 -3.84 -31.93 -6.63
CA ARG A 182 -4.26 -31.75 -5.23
C ARG A 182 -4.88 -30.38 -4.99
N ALA A 183 -4.30 -29.32 -5.55
CA ALA A 183 -4.86 -27.97 -5.45
C ALA A 183 -6.26 -27.88 -6.05
N LYS A 184 -6.50 -28.51 -7.21
CA LYS A 184 -7.83 -28.59 -7.84
C LYS A 184 -8.84 -29.41 -7.04
N LEU A 185 -8.40 -30.50 -6.43
CA LEU A 185 -9.27 -31.39 -5.67
C LEU A 185 -9.69 -30.81 -4.31
N ASN A 186 -8.73 -30.23 -3.58
CA ASN A 186 -8.88 -29.84 -2.18
C ASN A 186 -9.01 -28.31 -1.98
N GLY A 187 -8.67 -27.50 -2.99
CA GLY A 187 -8.72 -26.06 -2.92
C GLY A 187 -10.13 -25.49 -3.15
N PRO A 188 -10.34 -24.20 -2.82
CA PRO A 188 -11.57 -23.50 -3.13
C PRO A 188 -11.81 -23.43 -4.65
N ARG A 189 -13.01 -23.78 -5.12
CA ARG A 189 -13.32 -23.91 -6.55
C ARG A 189 -13.17 -22.63 -7.37
N LEU A 190 -13.38 -21.47 -6.75
CA LEU A 190 -13.39 -20.17 -7.44
C LEU A 190 -12.05 -19.43 -7.34
N VAL A 191 -11.00 -20.09 -6.86
CA VAL A 191 -9.68 -19.50 -6.68
C VAL A 191 -8.74 -20.00 -7.76
N LYS A 192 -7.99 -19.08 -8.38
CA LYS A 192 -6.99 -19.43 -9.39
C LYS A 192 -5.79 -20.14 -8.77
N ILE A 193 -5.21 -21.05 -9.56
CA ILE A 193 -3.99 -21.79 -9.22
C ILE A 193 -2.84 -21.21 -10.05
N GLU A 194 -1.91 -20.60 -9.37
CA GLU A 194 -0.65 -20.13 -9.93
C GLU A 194 0.48 -21.07 -9.52
N VAL A 195 1.41 -21.33 -10.45
CA VAL A 195 2.57 -22.20 -10.23
C VAL A 195 3.85 -21.44 -10.51
N GLU A 196 4.72 -21.36 -9.51
CA GLU A 196 6.06 -20.80 -9.62
C GLU A 196 7.01 -21.87 -10.24
N VAL A 197 7.70 -21.48 -11.32
CA VAL A 197 8.60 -22.37 -12.06
C VAL A 197 9.96 -21.71 -12.28
N THR A 198 11.02 -22.51 -12.26
CA THR A 198 12.41 -22.05 -12.41
C THR A 198 13.10 -22.56 -13.69
N ASN A 199 12.43 -23.41 -14.48
CA ASN A 199 12.97 -23.95 -15.73
C ASN A 199 11.85 -24.35 -16.71
N PHE A 200 12.23 -24.60 -17.97
CA PHE A 200 11.26 -24.91 -19.05
C PHE A 200 10.53 -26.24 -18.87
N LYS A 201 11.17 -27.25 -18.28
CA LYS A 201 10.51 -28.52 -17.98
C LYS A 201 9.34 -28.30 -17.03
N GLN A 202 9.56 -27.57 -15.92
CA GLN A 202 8.51 -27.22 -14.98
C GLN A 202 7.41 -26.35 -15.62
N LEU A 203 7.77 -25.45 -16.56
CA LEU A 203 6.82 -24.65 -17.32
C LEU A 203 5.87 -25.55 -18.12
N GLU A 204 6.38 -26.51 -18.89
CA GLU A 204 5.57 -27.43 -19.69
C GLU A 204 4.69 -28.33 -18.83
N GLU A 205 5.24 -28.84 -17.71
CA GLU A 205 4.47 -29.64 -16.73
C GLU A 205 3.33 -28.83 -16.11
N ALA A 206 3.57 -27.56 -15.72
CA ALA A 206 2.53 -26.69 -15.14
C ALA A 206 1.43 -26.36 -16.16
N ILE A 207 1.79 -26.12 -17.43
CA ILE A 207 0.81 -25.92 -18.52
C ILE A 207 -0.03 -27.20 -18.71
N ALA A 208 0.61 -28.37 -18.82
CA ALA A 208 -0.07 -29.65 -19.03
C ALA A 208 -1.00 -30.01 -17.85
N ALA A 209 -0.59 -29.70 -16.62
CA ALA A 209 -1.39 -29.87 -15.41
C ALA A 209 -2.59 -28.91 -15.33
N GLY A 210 -2.61 -27.85 -16.17
CA GLY A 210 -3.69 -26.87 -16.24
C GLY A 210 -3.64 -25.87 -15.08
N ALA A 211 -2.49 -25.29 -14.83
CA ALA A 211 -2.34 -24.07 -14.02
C ALA A 211 -3.08 -22.90 -14.67
N ASP A 212 -3.65 -21.99 -13.87
CA ASP A 212 -4.35 -20.79 -14.36
C ASP A 212 -3.40 -19.64 -14.67
N VAL A 213 -2.24 -19.59 -14.00
CA VAL A 213 -1.16 -18.61 -14.18
C VAL A 213 0.17 -19.32 -13.93
N ILE A 214 1.21 -18.95 -14.65
CA ILE A 214 2.57 -19.43 -14.40
C ILE A 214 3.47 -18.27 -14.06
N MET A 215 4.15 -18.37 -12.90
CA MET A 215 5.12 -17.40 -12.44
C MET A 215 6.53 -17.89 -12.78
N LEU A 216 7.24 -17.13 -13.60
CA LEU A 216 8.66 -17.34 -13.89
C LEU A 216 9.49 -16.70 -12.79
N ASP A 217 10.16 -17.52 -11.98
CA ASP A 217 10.94 -17.02 -10.85
C ASP A 217 12.42 -16.88 -11.22
N ASN A 218 12.95 -15.67 -11.03
CA ASN A 218 14.37 -15.31 -11.22
C ASN A 218 14.97 -15.67 -12.62
N MET A 219 14.14 -15.71 -13.67
CA MET A 219 14.58 -15.92 -15.04
C MET A 219 15.15 -14.63 -15.66
N ASP A 220 16.15 -14.76 -16.51
CA ASP A 220 16.68 -13.67 -17.33
C ASP A 220 15.79 -13.38 -18.55
N ASP A 221 16.08 -12.27 -19.26
CA ASP A 221 15.24 -11.80 -20.38
C ASP A 221 15.26 -12.78 -21.59
N VAL A 222 16.31 -13.62 -21.73
CA VAL A 222 16.40 -14.65 -22.79
C VAL A 222 15.48 -15.81 -22.44
N GLN A 223 15.57 -16.28 -21.21
CA GLN A 223 14.71 -17.34 -20.69
C GLN A 223 13.23 -16.94 -20.70
N ILE A 224 12.90 -15.71 -20.29
CA ILE A 224 11.53 -15.18 -20.33
C ILE A 224 10.98 -15.17 -21.76
N ARG A 225 11.77 -14.71 -22.75
CA ARG A 225 11.35 -14.70 -24.17
C ARG A 225 11.06 -16.12 -24.67
N GLU A 226 11.88 -17.09 -24.30
CA GLU A 226 11.66 -18.49 -24.68
C GLU A 226 10.43 -19.08 -23.98
N ALA A 227 10.25 -18.81 -22.68
CA ALA A 227 9.07 -19.22 -21.93
C ALA A 227 7.77 -18.67 -22.56
N VAL A 228 7.74 -17.39 -22.98
CA VAL A 228 6.59 -16.79 -23.67
C VAL A 228 6.28 -17.51 -24.99
N LYS A 229 7.32 -17.86 -25.78
CA LYS A 229 7.14 -18.63 -27.02
C LYS A 229 6.57 -20.04 -26.73
N LEU A 230 7.18 -20.75 -25.78
CA LEU A 230 6.76 -22.09 -25.39
C LEU A 230 5.31 -22.10 -24.87
N THR A 231 4.94 -21.09 -24.12
CA THR A 231 3.58 -20.94 -23.60
C THR A 231 2.55 -20.70 -24.70
N ALA A 232 2.93 -20.01 -25.77
CA ALA A 232 2.07 -19.72 -26.93
C ALA A 232 0.68 -19.17 -26.54
N SER A 233 0.63 -18.29 -25.55
CA SER A 233 -0.60 -17.70 -24.99
C SER A 233 -1.63 -18.69 -24.42
N ARG A 234 -1.24 -19.93 -24.13
CA ARG A 234 -2.12 -20.94 -23.53
C ARG A 234 -2.49 -20.62 -22.08
N VAL A 235 -1.60 -19.91 -21.37
CA VAL A 235 -1.79 -19.48 -19.98
C VAL A 235 -1.08 -18.14 -19.77
N PRO A 236 -1.61 -17.21 -18.95
CA PRO A 236 -0.92 -15.98 -18.60
C PRO A 236 0.41 -16.23 -17.88
N ILE A 237 1.38 -15.38 -18.18
CA ILE A 237 2.71 -15.42 -17.58
C ILE A 237 2.90 -14.23 -16.65
N GLU A 238 3.34 -14.53 -15.42
CA GLU A 238 3.87 -13.58 -14.47
C GLU A 238 5.40 -13.72 -14.38
N VAL A 239 6.12 -12.59 -14.25
CA VAL A 239 7.55 -12.55 -13.95
C VAL A 239 7.75 -12.08 -12.54
N SER A 240 8.55 -12.81 -11.76
CA SER A 240 8.92 -12.49 -10.38
C SER A 240 10.43 -12.61 -10.16
N GLY A 241 10.92 -12.04 -9.05
CA GLY A 241 12.33 -12.08 -8.67
C GLY A 241 13.13 -10.86 -9.12
N GLY A 242 13.60 -10.04 -8.15
CA GLY A 242 14.51 -8.92 -8.38
C GLY A 242 14.08 -7.87 -9.41
N VAL A 243 12.77 -7.68 -9.60
CA VAL A 243 12.26 -6.71 -10.58
C VAL A 243 12.45 -5.28 -10.06
N THR A 244 13.11 -4.45 -10.89
CA THR A 244 13.38 -3.03 -10.65
C THR A 244 12.66 -2.15 -11.68
N LEU A 245 12.49 -0.85 -11.41
CA LEU A 245 11.81 0.08 -12.32
C LEU A 245 12.43 0.11 -13.73
N ASP A 246 13.75 0.10 -13.82
CA ASP A 246 14.51 0.13 -15.08
C ASP A 246 14.35 -1.15 -15.92
N ARG A 247 14.00 -2.28 -15.30
CA ARG A 247 13.73 -3.54 -16.00
C ARG A 247 12.33 -3.58 -16.62
N LEU A 248 11.35 -2.87 -16.07
CA LEU A 248 9.96 -2.93 -16.50
C LEU A 248 9.74 -2.65 -18.00
N PRO A 249 10.36 -1.61 -18.63
CA PRO A 249 10.16 -1.36 -20.07
C PRO A 249 10.67 -2.51 -20.96
N ARG A 250 11.68 -3.27 -20.51
CA ARG A 250 12.16 -4.45 -21.22
C ARG A 250 11.19 -5.62 -21.08
N LEU A 251 10.72 -5.89 -19.87
CA LEU A 251 9.70 -6.91 -19.63
C LEU A 251 8.42 -6.67 -20.42
N ALA A 252 7.98 -5.41 -20.51
CA ALA A 252 6.82 -5.02 -21.31
C ALA A 252 6.94 -5.42 -22.81
N LYS A 253 8.18 -5.41 -23.35
CA LYS A 253 8.47 -5.81 -24.74
C LYS A 253 8.58 -7.33 -24.95
N LEU A 254 8.73 -8.09 -23.87
CA LEU A 254 8.84 -9.56 -23.94
C LEU A 254 7.48 -10.26 -24.09
N GLY A 255 6.38 -9.56 -23.89
CA GLY A 255 5.04 -10.08 -24.08
C GLY A 255 4.46 -10.80 -22.87
N VAL A 256 5.03 -10.62 -21.67
CA VAL A 256 4.49 -11.13 -20.40
C VAL A 256 3.23 -10.36 -20.00
N ASP A 257 2.35 -10.99 -19.23
CA ASP A 257 1.05 -10.43 -18.85
C ASP A 257 1.14 -9.70 -17.50
N PHE A 258 1.93 -10.22 -16.56
CA PHE A 258 2.07 -9.71 -15.21
C PHE A 258 3.54 -9.62 -14.79
N VAL A 259 3.82 -8.70 -13.90
CA VAL A 259 5.08 -8.64 -13.18
C VAL A 259 4.81 -8.30 -11.72
N SER A 260 5.29 -9.14 -10.80
CA SER A 260 5.20 -8.83 -9.37
C SER A 260 6.47 -8.14 -8.87
N MET A 261 6.26 -6.99 -8.23
CA MET A 261 7.34 -6.12 -7.76
C MET A 261 7.22 -5.88 -6.25
N GLY A 262 7.96 -6.66 -5.45
CA GLY A 262 7.96 -6.52 -3.99
C GLY A 262 8.43 -5.16 -3.50
N ALA A 263 9.34 -4.52 -4.25
CA ALA A 263 9.86 -3.20 -3.93
C ALA A 263 8.77 -2.14 -3.79
N LEU A 264 7.62 -2.28 -4.46
CA LEU A 264 6.48 -1.37 -4.30
C LEU A 264 6.06 -1.19 -2.84
N THR A 265 6.17 -2.24 -2.05
CA THR A 265 5.65 -2.24 -0.67
C THR A 265 6.72 -2.30 0.40
N HIS A 266 7.81 -3.06 0.19
CA HIS A 266 8.86 -3.17 1.21
C HIS A 266 9.97 -2.11 1.10
N SER A 267 10.18 -1.48 -0.08
CA SER A 267 11.27 -0.53 -0.32
C SER A 267 10.81 0.88 -0.72
N ALA A 268 9.50 1.15 -0.79
CA ALA A 268 9.01 2.51 -1.00
C ALA A 268 9.48 3.41 0.16
N ARG A 269 10.01 4.59 -0.14
CA ARG A 269 10.30 5.60 0.89
C ARG A 269 9.01 6.29 1.35
N ALA A 270 9.00 6.88 2.52
CA ALA A 270 7.96 7.82 2.91
C ALA A 270 8.10 9.12 2.12
N MET A 271 6.97 9.74 1.73
CA MET A 271 6.97 11.06 1.09
C MET A 271 6.99 12.16 2.15
N ASP A 272 7.57 13.30 1.79
CA ASP A 272 7.66 14.42 2.70
C ASP A 272 6.35 15.24 2.70
N LEU A 273 5.59 15.10 3.79
CA LEU A 273 4.38 15.84 4.12
C LEU A 273 4.53 16.44 5.51
N SER A 274 4.06 17.65 5.73
CA SER A 274 3.97 18.26 7.06
C SER A 274 2.54 18.62 7.42
N LEU A 275 2.26 18.63 8.71
CA LEU A 275 1.05 19.26 9.24
C LEU A 275 1.46 20.61 9.86
N GLU A 276 1.05 21.69 9.24
CA GLU A 276 1.38 23.05 9.69
C GLU A 276 0.30 23.56 10.64
N ILE A 277 0.53 23.35 11.95
CA ILE A 277 -0.44 23.69 13.00
C ILE A 277 -0.26 25.13 13.45
N GLN A 278 -1.36 25.85 13.60
CA GLN A 278 -1.46 27.21 14.13
C GLN A 278 -2.50 27.27 15.25
N THR A 279 -2.20 28.02 16.31
CA THR A 279 -3.16 28.31 17.37
C THR A 279 -4.17 29.37 16.90
N THR A 280 -5.45 29.08 17.01
CA THR A 280 -6.48 30.11 16.84
C THR A 280 -6.48 31.01 18.08
N LYS A 281 -6.11 32.30 17.91
CA LYS A 281 -6.21 33.27 19.01
C LYS A 281 -7.70 33.42 19.36
N LYS A 282 -8.13 32.99 20.56
CA LYS A 282 -9.41 33.43 21.12
C LYS A 282 -9.42 34.96 21.11
N PRO A 283 -10.51 35.63 20.64
CA PRO A 283 -10.65 37.07 20.83
C PRO A 283 -10.53 37.35 22.33
N ALA A 284 -9.64 38.27 22.70
CA ALA A 284 -9.41 38.65 24.09
C ALA A 284 -10.77 38.96 24.77
N ARG A 285 -11.11 38.21 25.80
CA ARG A 285 -12.29 38.54 26.63
C ARG A 285 -12.09 39.95 27.11
N LYS A 286 -12.95 40.88 26.65
CA LYS A 286 -13.01 42.25 27.24
C LYS A 286 -13.12 42.08 28.76
N PRO A 287 -12.28 42.76 29.55
CA PRO A 287 -12.41 42.73 30.99
C PRO A 287 -13.83 43.19 31.35
N ARG A 288 -14.52 42.39 32.16
CA ARG A 288 -15.79 42.83 32.76
C ARG A 288 -15.48 44.09 33.50
N SER A 289 -16.02 45.21 33.05
CA SER A 289 -16.01 46.45 33.81
C SER A 289 -16.62 46.16 35.17
N ALA A 290 -15.84 46.28 36.24
CA ALA A 290 -16.34 46.31 37.60
C ALA A 290 -17.22 47.55 37.67
N GLN A 291 -18.54 47.34 37.64
CA GLN A 291 -19.48 48.33 38.10
C GLN A 291 -19.55 48.18 39.61
N GLY A 292 -19.07 49.23 40.29
CA GLY A 292 -19.13 49.42 41.72
C GLY A 292 -20.58 49.59 42.24
#